data_1e8441ad5acf6c8d8aeebee076d8fe54
#
_entry.id   1e8441ad5acf6c8d8aeebee076d8fe54
#
_cell.length_a   1.000
_cell.length_b   1.000
_cell.length_c   1.000
_cell.angle_alpha   90.00
_cell.angle_beta   90.00
_cell.angle_gamma   90.00
#
_symmetry.space_group_name_H-M   'P 1'
#
loop_
_entity.id
_entity.type
_entity.pdbx_description
1 polymer ?
#
loop_
_entity_poly.entity_id
_entity_poly.type
_entity_poly.pdbx_seq_one_letter_code
_entity_poly.pdbx_strand_id
1 'polypeptide(L)'
;MSSTLLEKVWNAHTVRRLPNGQTQLFVGLHLVHEVTTPQAFDMLRARGWKVRFPGRTIATVDHIVPTRDQRRPFIDVMAEDMLSALERNCREAGIPLLDLNSGSQGIVHVIGPELGLTQPG
;
A
#
# COMPACT_ATOMS: atom_id res chain seq x y z
N MET A 1 -15.12 30.90 12.72
CA MET A 1 -13.66 30.73 12.80
C MET A 1 -13.18 30.02 11.55
N SER A 2 -12.09 30.48 10.95
CA SER A 2 -11.51 29.79 9.77
C SER A 2 -10.86 28.49 10.22
N SER A 3 -11.20 27.37 9.62
CA SER A 3 -10.56 26.08 9.87
C SER A 3 -9.26 25.93 9.06
N THR A 4 -8.27 25.28 9.66
CA THR A 4 -7.02 24.91 8.97
C THR A 4 -7.28 23.85 7.90
N LEU A 5 -6.36 23.65 6.97
CA LEU A 5 -6.44 22.57 5.98
C LEU A 5 -6.55 21.20 6.67
N LEU A 6 -5.75 20.98 7.71
CA LEU A 6 -5.82 19.74 8.51
C LEU A 6 -7.22 19.50 9.07
N GLU A 7 -7.83 20.52 9.69
CA GLU A 7 -9.18 20.37 10.25
C GLU A 7 -10.23 20.08 9.18
N LYS A 8 -10.12 20.70 8.01
CA LYS A 8 -11.04 20.44 6.89
C LYS A 8 -10.93 19.01 6.41
N VAL A 9 -9.71 18.53 6.15
CA VAL A 9 -9.46 17.15 5.69
C VAL A 9 -9.86 16.14 6.75
N TRP A 10 -9.48 16.36 8.01
CA TRP A 10 -9.86 15.51 9.12
C TRP A 10 -11.36 15.35 9.25
N ASN A 11 -12.09 16.47 9.22
CA ASN A 11 -13.54 16.47 9.35
C ASN A 11 -14.22 15.81 8.15
N ALA A 12 -13.72 16.04 6.94
CA ALA A 12 -14.23 15.42 5.71
C ALA A 12 -14.09 13.88 5.71
N HIS A 13 -13.03 13.35 6.39
CA HIS A 13 -12.78 11.92 6.49
C HIS A 13 -13.30 11.28 7.78
N THR A 14 -13.84 12.08 8.72
CA THR A 14 -14.37 11.55 9.98
C THR A 14 -15.66 10.78 9.73
N VAL A 15 -15.66 9.50 10.07
CA VAL A 15 -16.86 8.65 10.06
C VAL A 15 -17.63 8.83 11.37
N ARG A 16 -16.93 8.72 12.51
CA ARG A 16 -17.51 8.91 13.85
C ARG A 16 -16.43 9.05 14.92
N ARG A 17 -16.81 9.61 16.06
CA ARG A 17 -16.01 9.53 17.29
C ARG A 17 -16.40 8.28 18.08
N LEU A 18 -15.39 7.58 18.60
CA LEU A 18 -15.57 6.38 19.38
C LEU A 18 -15.69 6.75 20.89
N PRO A 19 -16.32 5.88 21.73
CA PRO A 19 -16.47 6.14 23.17
C PRO A 19 -15.14 6.34 23.91
N ASN A 20 -14.06 5.77 23.42
CA ASN A 20 -12.71 5.93 23.99
C ASN A 20 -12.00 7.24 23.57
N GLY A 21 -12.68 8.15 22.88
CA GLY A 21 -12.15 9.43 22.41
C GLY A 21 -11.42 9.38 21.06
N GLN A 22 -11.20 8.21 20.48
CA GLN A 22 -10.59 8.06 19.15
C GLN A 22 -11.57 8.46 18.05
N THR A 23 -11.03 8.89 16.91
CA THR A 23 -11.80 9.18 15.70
C THR A 23 -11.61 8.08 14.67
N GLN A 24 -12.70 7.50 14.20
CA GLN A 24 -12.68 6.58 13.07
C GLN A 24 -12.68 7.40 11.77
N LEU A 25 -11.63 7.22 10.97
CA LEU A 25 -11.48 7.89 9.69
C LEU A 25 -11.78 6.95 8.53
N PHE A 26 -12.33 7.49 7.47
CA PHE A 26 -12.42 6.80 6.18
C PHE A 26 -11.06 6.81 5.48
N VAL A 27 -10.63 5.64 4.98
CA VAL A 27 -9.41 5.48 4.19
C VAL A 27 -9.81 5.11 2.77
N GLY A 28 -9.60 6.02 1.83
CA GLY A 28 -10.00 5.86 0.43
C GLY A 28 -8.99 5.13 -0.43
N LEU A 29 -7.72 5.19 -0.08
CA LEU A 29 -6.61 4.56 -0.80
C LEU A 29 -5.67 3.88 0.18
N HIS A 30 -5.19 2.69 -0.18
CA HIS A 30 -4.19 1.93 0.57
C HIS A 30 -3.00 1.64 -0.33
N LEU A 31 -1.85 2.21 0.01
CA LEU A 31 -0.58 1.94 -0.68
C LEU A 31 0.19 0.91 0.13
N VAL A 32 0.63 -0.17 -0.51
CA VAL A 32 1.33 -1.28 0.12
C VAL A 32 2.64 -1.61 -0.60
N HIS A 33 3.56 -2.25 0.10
CA HIS A 33 4.86 -2.63 -0.44
C HIS A 33 5.28 -4.03 0.03
N GLU A 34 6.42 -4.52 -0.45
CA GLU A 34 6.83 -5.92 -0.32
C GLU A 34 7.25 -6.36 1.09
N VAL A 35 7.68 -5.43 1.96
CA VAL A 35 8.30 -5.83 3.24
C VAL A 35 7.28 -6.30 4.27
N THR A 36 6.16 -5.61 4.43
CA THR A 36 5.16 -5.90 5.48
C THR A 36 3.95 -6.67 5.00
N THR A 37 3.72 -6.73 3.69
CA THR A 37 2.56 -7.39 3.11
C THR A 37 2.57 -8.92 3.24
N PRO A 38 3.71 -9.64 3.24
CA PRO A 38 3.68 -11.10 3.42
C PRO A 38 2.95 -11.51 4.69
N GLN A 39 3.30 -10.90 5.84
CA GLN A 39 2.65 -11.23 7.12
C GLN A 39 1.17 -10.81 7.14
N ALA A 40 0.83 -9.66 6.54
CA ALA A 40 -0.55 -9.20 6.47
C ALA A 40 -1.43 -10.17 5.66
N PHE A 41 -0.95 -10.64 4.51
CA PHE A 41 -1.67 -11.62 3.69
C PHE A 41 -1.75 -12.99 4.33
N ASP A 42 -0.71 -13.43 5.05
CA ASP A 42 -0.75 -14.67 5.81
C ASP A 42 -1.82 -14.62 6.90
N MET A 43 -1.93 -13.48 7.59
CA MET A 43 -2.99 -13.27 8.58
C MET A 43 -4.38 -13.29 7.96
N LEU A 44 -4.57 -12.67 6.78
CA LEU A 44 -5.84 -12.72 6.06
C LEU A 44 -6.21 -14.17 5.69
N ARG A 45 -5.26 -14.92 5.13
CA ARG A 45 -5.46 -16.34 4.79
C ARG A 45 -5.81 -17.21 6.01
N ALA A 46 -5.06 -17.05 7.10
CA ALA A 46 -5.30 -17.79 8.34
C ALA A 46 -6.70 -17.58 8.93
N ARG A 47 -7.31 -16.41 8.65
CA ARG A 47 -8.66 -16.07 9.09
C ARG A 47 -9.74 -16.29 8.03
N GLY A 48 -9.40 -16.77 6.86
CA GLY A 48 -10.31 -16.90 5.72
C GLY A 48 -10.83 -15.56 5.19
N TRP A 49 -10.09 -14.48 5.44
CA TRP A 49 -10.47 -13.14 4.99
C TRP A 49 -9.85 -12.80 3.64
N LYS A 50 -10.54 -11.94 2.90
CA LYS A 50 -10.07 -11.42 1.60
C LYS A 50 -9.88 -9.91 1.69
N VAL A 51 -9.06 -9.36 0.79
CA VAL A 51 -8.99 -7.91 0.59
C VAL A 51 -10.36 -7.41 0.12
N ARG A 52 -10.95 -6.51 0.89
CA ARG A 52 -12.34 -6.07 0.63
C ARG A 52 -12.44 -5.10 -0.55
N PHE A 53 -11.43 -4.25 -0.72
CA PHE A 53 -11.41 -3.21 -1.75
C PHE A 53 -10.10 -3.23 -2.53
N PRO A 54 -9.86 -4.26 -3.36
CA PRO A 54 -8.61 -4.36 -4.14
C PRO A 54 -8.43 -3.18 -5.10
N GLY A 55 -9.51 -2.64 -5.66
CA GLY A 55 -9.46 -1.46 -6.53
C GLY A 55 -9.12 -0.14 -5.83
N ARG A 56 -9.00 -0.15 -4.49
CA ARG A 56 -8.51 0.98 -3.68
C ARG A 56 -7.18 0.68 -3.01
N THR A 57 -6.52 -0.38 -3.45
CA THR A 57 -5.21 -0.80 -2.96
C THR A 57 -4.26 -0.84 -4.15
N ILE A 58 -3.09 -0.24 -4.02
CA ILE A 58 -2.04 -0.24 -5.03
C ILE A 58 -0.75 -0.69 -4.36
N ALA A 59 -0.07 -1.63 -4.98
CA ALA A 59 1.19 -2.16 -4.50
C ALA A 59 2.37 -1.61 -5.30
N THR A 60 3.49 -1.43 -4.64
CA THR A 60 4.76 -1.03 -5.26
C THR A 60 5.92 -1.82 -4.65
N VAL A 61 7.07 -1.76 -5.29
CA VAL A 61 8.32 -2.38 -4.83
C VAL A 61 9.41 -1.32 -4.76
N ASP A 62 10.05 -1.18 -3.60
CA ASP A 62 11.06 -0.14 -3.40
C ASP A 62 12.06 -0.43 -2.26
N HIS A 63 11.67 -1.20 -1.23
CA HIS A 63 12.48 -1.36 -0.02
C HIS A 63 13.63 -2.36 -0.17
N ILE A 64 13.38 -3.46 -0.87
CA ILE A 64 14.35 -4.56 -0.98
C ILE A 64 14.87 -4.74 -2.41
N VAL A 65 14.50 -3.87 -3.31
CA VAL A 65 14.91 -3.92 -4.72
C VAL A 65 16.30 -3.31 -4.86
N PRO A 66 17.26 -4.03 -5.47
CA PRO A 66 18.58 -3.48 -5.74
C PRO A 66 18.53 -2.25 -6.66
N THR A 67 19.37 -1.25 -6.39
CA THR A 67 19.42 -0.02 -7.19
C THR A 67 20.22 -0.16 -8.49
N ARG A 68 21.06 -1.19 -8.62
CA ARG A 68 21.93 -1.38 -9.79
C ARG A 68 21.54 -2.59 -10.64
N ASP A 69 21.55 -3.77 -10.06
CA ASP A 69 21.25 -5.02 -10.79
C ASP A 69 19.93 -5.59 -10.29
N GLN A 70 18.87 -5.35 -11.05
CA GLN A 70 17.52 -5.78 -10.73
C GLN A 70 17.14 -7.11 -11.40
N ARG A 71 18.13 -7.84 -11.94
CA ARG A 71 17.88 -9.17 -12.52
C ARG A 71 17.44 -10.16 -11.43
N ARG A 72 16.45 -10.93 -11.77
CA ARG A 72 15.89 -11.94 -10.87
C ARG A 72 16.36 -13.33 -11.28
N PRO A 73 16.49 -14.28 -10.32
CA PRO A 73 16.28 -14.08 -8.88
C PRO A 73 17.36 -13.22 -8.24
N PHE A 74 16.98 -12.44 -7.21
CA PHE A 74 17.95 -11.64 -6.47
C PHE A 74 18.95 -12.53 -5.72
N ILE A 75 20.17 -12.02 -5.52
CA ILE A 75 21.19 -12.70 -4.70
C ILE A 75 20.73 -12.83 -3.24
N ASP A 76 20.03 -11.81 -2.73
CA ASP A 76 19.40 -11.86 -1.42
C ASP A 76 18.09 -12.68 -1.53
N VAL A 77 18.14 -13.89 -0.99
CA VAL A 77 17.02 -14.83 -1.01
C VAL A 77 15.79 -14.27 -0.27
N MET A 78 16.00 -13.54 0.84
CA MET A 78 14.88 -12.94 1.59
C MET A 78 14.19 -11.86 0.76
N ALA A 79 14.96 -11.03 0.07
CA ALA A 79 14.42 -10.02 -0.84
C ALA A 79 13.62 -10.66 -1.97
N GLU A 80 14.13 -11.72 -2.58
CA GLU A 80 13.43 -12.48 -3.63
C GLU A 80 12.12 -13.09 -3.13
N ASP A 81 12.14 -13.68 -1.92
CA ASP A 81 10.96 -14.28 -1.31
C ASP A 81 9.87 -13.24 -1.01
N MET A 82 10.26 -12.06 -0.48
CA MET A 82 9.33 -10.95 -0.21
C MET A 82 8.69 -10.42 -1.50
N LEU A 83 9.48 -10.22 -2.55
CA LEU A 83 8.97 -9.75 -3.84
C LEU A 83 8.04 -10.78 -4.47
N SER A 84 8.45 -12.04 -4.48
CA SER A 84 7.64 -13.15 -5.01
C SER A 84 6.32 -13.31 -4.25
N ALA A 85 6.35 -13.11 -2.91
CA ALA A 85 5.14 -13.12 -2.10
C ALA A 85 4.21 -11.95 -2.46
N LEU A 86 4.74 -10.73 -2.64
CA LEU A 86 3.94 -9.58 -3.05
C LEU A 86 3.27 -9.82 -4.40
N GLU A 87 4.02 -10.27 -5.41
CA GLU A 87 3.50 -10.58 -6.75
C GLU A 87 2.37 -11.60 -6.71
N ARG A 88 2.57 -12.70 -5.96
CA ARG A 88 1.54 -13.72 -5.76
C ARG A 88 0.30 -13.14 -5.08
N ASN A 89 0.50 -12.42 -3.98
CA ASN A 89 -0.59 -11.84 -3.19
C ASN A 89 -1.41 -10.83 -4.00
N CYS A 90 -0.75 -9.96 -4.76
CA CYS A 90 -1.41 -8.99 -5.63
C CYS A 90 -2.23 -9.67 -6.71
N ARG A 91 -1.68 -10.71 -7.35
CA ARG A 91 -2.39 -11.49 -8.37
C ARG A 91 -3.63 -12.18 -7.80
N GLU A 92 -3.50 -12.83 -6.65
CA GLU A 92 -4.60 -13.54 -5.98
C GLU A 92 -5.70 -12.58 -5.51
N ALA A 93 -5.32 -11.39 -5.03
CA ALA A 93 -6.26 -10.40 -4.50
C ALA A 93 -6.81 -9.42 -5.56
N GLY A 94 -6.28 -9.43 -6.78
CA GLY A 94 -6.65 -8.47 -7.83
C GLY A 94 -6.17 -7.05 -7.55
N ILE A 95 -5.00 -6.91 -6.90
CA ILE A 95 -4.40 -5.61 -6.56
C ILE A 95 -3.43 -5.21 -7.69
N PRO A 96 -3.55 -3.99 -8.25
CA PRO A 96 -2.57 -3.45 -9.18
C PRO A 96 -1.18 -3.37 -8.52
N LEU A 97 -0.15 -3.83 -9.24
CA LEU A 97 1.23 -3.84 -8.78
C LEU A 97 2.11 -3.03 -9.75
N LEU A 98 2.78 -2.03 -9.20
CA LEU A 98 3.86 -1.30 -9.87
C LEU A 98 5.17 -2.06 -9.61
N ASP A 99 5.43 -3.05 -10.45
CA ASP A 99 6.60 -3.92 -10.35
C ASP A 99 7.84 -3.32 -11.03
N LEU A 100 8.93 -4.09 -11.05
CA LEU A 100 10.21 -3.71 -11.68
C LEU A 100 10.11 -3.35 -13.15
N ASN A 101 9.10 -3.87 -13.85
CA ASN A 101 8.92 -3.67 -15.29
C ASN A 101 7.86 -2.61 -15.61
N SER A 102 7.18 -2.09 -14.61
CA SER A 102 6.09 -1.12 -14.81
C SER A 102 6.57 0.24 -15.31
N GLY A 103 7.84 0.57 -15.12
CA GLY A 103 8.39 1.91 -15.38
C GLY A 103 7.92 2.98 -14.39
N SER A 104 7.09 2.59 -13.42
CA SER A 104 6.50 3.49 -12.42
C SER A 104 6.69 2.97 -10.99
N GLN A 105 7.60 2.01 -10.78
CA GLN A 105 7.94 1.57 -9.44
C GLN A 105 8.63 2.68 -8.65
N GLY A 106 8.43 2.71 -7.37
CA GLY A 106 9.10 3.65 -6.48
C GLY A 106 8.44 3.72 -5.11
N ILE A 107 9.02 4.54 -4.24
CA ILE A 107 8.48 4.73 -2.90
C ILE A 107 7.08 5.36 -2.96
N VAL A 108 6.22 4.97 -2.03
CA VAL A 108 4.82 5.43 -2.00
C VAL A 108 4.67 6.96 -1.95
N HIS A 109 5.63 7.65 -1.32
CA HIS A 109 5.66 9.13 -1.23
C HIS A 109 5.94 9.81 -2.58
N VAL A 110 6.48 9.10 -3.54
CA VAL A 110 6.72 9.57 -4.91
C VAL A 110 5.62 9.09 -5.84
N ILE A 111 5.34 7.81 -5.88
CA ILE A 111 4.32 7.26 -6.80
C ILE A 111 2.92 7.80 -6.50
N GLY A 112 2.59 8.04 -5.23
CA GLY A 112 1.30 8.59 -4.83
C GLY A 112 0.98 9.91 -5.55
N PRO A 113 1.76 10.97 -5.35
CA PRO A 113 1.54 12.26 -6.02
C PRO A 113 1.83 12.22 -7.53
N GLU A 114 2.89 11.55 -7.98
CA GLU A 114 3.26 11.51 -9.42
C GLU A 114 2.18 10.86 -10.29
N LEU A 115 1.49 9.85 -9.77
CA LEU A 115 0.39 9.18 -10.47
C LEU A 115 -0.98 9.80 -10.16
N GLY A 116 -1.03 10.91 -9.44
CA GLY A 116 -2.28 11.56 -9.05
C GLY A 116 -3.14 10.75 -8.08
N LEU A 117 -2.55 9.77 -7.39
CA LEU A 117 -3.25 8.91 -6.44
C LEU A 117 -3.49 9.61 -5.09
N THR A 118 -2.63 10.53 -4.75
CA THR A 118 -2.71 11.33 -3.52
C THR A 118 -2.64 12.81 -3.85
N GLN A 119 -3.46 13.61 -3.16
CA GLN A 119 -3.55 15.06 -3.37
C GLN A 119 -3.60 15.76 -2.00
N PRO A 120 -3.09 17.00 -1.90
CA PRO A 120 -3.30 17.82 -0.71
C PRO A 120 -4.80 18.08 -0.47
N GLY A 121 -5.28 17.75 0.71
CA GLY A 121 -6.69 17.96 1.07
C GLY A 121 -7.65 16.98 0.50
#